data_0d8041949d65be9546a4f9dfc41f6f19
#
_entry.id   0d8041949d65be9546a4f9dfc41f6f19
#
_cell.length_a   1.000
_cell.length_b   1.000
_cell.length_c   1.000
_cell.angle_alpha   90.00
_cell.angle_beta   90.00
_cell.angle_gamma   90.00
#
_symmetry.space_group_name_H-M   'P 1'
#
loop_
_entity.id
_entity.type
_entity.pdbx_description
1 polymer ?
#
loop_
_entity_poly.entity_id
_entity_poly.type
_entity_poly.pdbx_seq_one_letter_code
_entity_poly.pdbx_strand_id
1 'polypeptide(L)'
;MSKTIGIDLGTTNSAISRIESGQPIIKKTDTLKDTLPSCVYINKKKAIQVGDSAYNALKREKLKAMKSWNASDDNAFIEFKRTMGTDESYPSSNLDKDLSSEELSAEVLKTLKSFV
;
A
#
# COMPACT_ATOMS: atom_id res chain seq x y z
N MET A 1 2.04 18.90 -22.83
CA MET A 1 3.36 18.40 -22.41
C MET A 1 3.20 17.10 -21.64
N SER A 2 3.95 16.09 -22.06
CA SER A 2 4.00 14.85 -21.32
C SER A 2 4.88 15.03 -20.07
N LYS A 3 4.47 14.39 -18.98
CA LYS A 3 5.27 14.34 -17.75
C LYS A 3 5.98 12.99 -17.70
N THR A 4 7.26 13.00 -17.42
CA THR A 4 8.02 11.78 -17.20
C THR A 4 8.04 11.49 -15.72
N ILE A 5 7.54 10.32 -15.34
CA ILE A 5 7.41 9.88 -13.96
C ILE A 5 8.17 8.57 -13.80
N GLY A 6 8.94 8.45 -12.73
CA GLY A 6 9.59 7.21 -12.35
C GLY A 6 8.88 6.61 -11.14
N ILE A 7 8.58 5.32 -11.18
CA ILE A 7 7.94 4.62 -10.07
C ILE A 7 8.82 3.43 -9.67
N ASP A 8 9.11 3.33 -8.39
CA ASP A 8 9.73 2.16 -7.79
C ASP A 8 8.67 1.48 -6.92
N LEU A 9 8.10 0.40 -7.44
CA LEU A 9 7.12 -0.40 -6.70
C LEU A 9 7.86 -1.52 -5.99
N GLY A 10 8.27 -1.25 -4.76
CA GLY A 10 9.02 -2.22 -3.96
C GLY A 10 8.11 -3.14 -3.16
N THR A 11 8.68 -4.24 -2.68
CA THR A 11 7.96 -5.20 -1.84
C THR A 11 7.56 -4.58 -0.50
N THR A 12 8.46 -3.80 0.09
CA THR A 12 8.26 -3.19 1.42
C THR A 12 7.91 -1.72 1.33
N ASN A 13 8.59 -0.98 0.43
CA ASN A 13 8.39 0.46 0.25
C ASN A 13 8.34 0.79 -1.22
N SER A 14 7.60 1.84 -1.55
CA SER A 14 7.46 2.34 -2.91
C SER A 14 7.78 3.82 -2.96
N ALA A 15 8.19 4.32 -4.12
CA ALA A 15 8.54 5.72 -4.30
C ALA A 15 8.13 6.20 -5.69
N ILE A 16 7.93 7.51 -5.82
CA ILE A 16 7.62 8.13 -7.11
C ILE A 16 8.52 9.35 -7.30
N SER A 17 9.01 9.51 -8.50
CA SER A 17 9.80 10.66 -8.89
C SER A 17 9.22 11.30 -10.14
N ARG A 18 9.57 12.56 -10.35
CA ARG A 18 9.23 13.30 -11.55
C ARG A 18 10.51 13.90 -12.11
N ILE A 19 10.64 13.89 -13.43
CA ILE A 19 11.80 14.54 -14.07
C ILE A 19 11.51 16.04 -14.13
N GLU A 20 12.37 16.83 -13.47
CA GLU A 20 12.31 18.28 -13.47
C GLU A 20 13.67 18.81 -13.90
N SER A 21 13.70 19.64 -14.96
CA SER A 21 14.94 20.20 -15.51
C SER A 21 16.00 19.12 -15.81
N GLY A 22 15.56 17.97 -16.34
CA GLY A 22 16.46 16.87 -16.69
C GLY A 22 16.94 16.03 -15.49
N GLN A 23 16.42 16.30 -14.28
CA GLN A 23 16.84 15.57 -13.08
C GLN A 23 15.64 14.87 -12.43
N PRO A 24 15.80 13.64 -11.96
CA PRO A 24 14.74 12.99 -11.18
C PRO A 24 14.64 13.60 -9.79
N ILE A 25 13.42 14.00 -9.43
CA ILE A 25 13.12 14.55 -8.11
C ILE A 25 12.11 13.63 -7.44
N ILE A 26 12.49 13.06 -6.31
CA ILE A 26 11.58 12.20 -5.54
C ILE A 26 10.49 13.07 -4.92
N LYS A 27 9.24 12.69 -5.12
CA LYS A 27 8.11 13.42 -4.57
C LYS A 27 7.80 12.89 -3.17
N LYS A 28 7.58 13.83 -2.25
CA LYS A 28 7.26 13.49 -0.86
C LYS A 28 5.85 12.93 -0.76
N THR A 29 5.67 12.02 0.18
CA THR A 29 4.36 11.48 0.53
C THR A 29 3.57 12.50 1.35
N ASP A 30 2.34 12.17 1.69
CA ASP A 30 1.49 12.98 2.56
C ASP A 30 2.08 13.14 3.97
N THR A 31 3.01 12.26 4.37
CA THR A 31 3.72 12.37 5.64
C THR A 31 5.13 12.94 5.46
N LEU A 32 5.40 13.57 4.32
CA LEU A 32 6.66 14.25 3.97
C LEU A 32 7.86 13.31 3.95
N LYS A 33 7.66 12.07 3.52
CA LYS A 33 8.71 11.07 3.40
C LYS A 33 9.02 10.79 1.93
N ASP A 34 10.20 10.26 1.67
CA ASP A 34 10.65 9.88 0.31
C ASP A 34 10.04 8.56 -0.15
N THR A 35 9.58 7.73 0.76
CA THR A 35 9.00 6.43 0.44
C THR A 35 7.65 6.25 1.09
N LEU A 36 6.81 5.46 0.44
CA LEU A 36 5.49 5.07 0.91
C LEU A 36 5.53 3.58 1.25
N PRO A 37 5.18 3.18 2.47
CA PRO A 37 5.07 1.74 2.76
C PRO A 37 4.12 1.07 1.77
N SER A 38 4.55 -0.06 1.20
CA SER A 38 3.72 -0.88 0.29
C SER A 38 2.74 -1.69 1.13
N CYS A 39 1.80 -0.99 1.76
CA CYS A 39 0.85 -1.53 2.71
C CYS A 39 -0.53 -0.99 2.42
N VAL A 40 -1.53 -1.87 2.41
CA VAL A 40 -2.93 -1.52 2.16
C VAL A 40 -3.78 -2.03 3.32
N TYR A 41 -4.68 -1.20 3.80
CA TYR A 41 -5.60 -1.55 4.88
C TYR A 41 -7.03 -1.18 4.47
N ILE A 42 -7.96 -2.11 4.71
CA ILE A 42 -9.40 -1.89 4.47
C ILE A 42 -10.09 -1.76 5.82
N ASN A 43 -10.62 -0.58 6.12
CA ASN A 43 -11.27 -0.36 7.41
C ASN A 43 -12.71 -0.88 7.41
N LYS A 44 -13.37 -0.79 8.57
CA LYS A 44 -14.75 -1.28 8.75
C LYS A 44 -15.76 -0.55 7.89
N LYS A 45 -15.45 0.67 7.45
CA LYS A 45 -16.31 1.44 6.54
C LYS A 45 -16.03 1.12 5.08
N LYS A 46 -15.20 0.11 4.82
CA LYS A 46 -14.76 -0.30 3.48
C LYS A 46 -13.91 0.75 2.77
N ALA A 47 -13.35 1.69 3.51
CA ALA A 47 -12.40 2.66 2.97
C ALA A 47 -11.01 2.03 2.89
N ILE A 48 -10.28 2.38 1.83
CA ILE A 48 -8.95 1.85 1.56
C ILE A 48 -7.92 2.86 2.02
N GLN A 49 -6.99 2.43 2.87
CA GLN A 49 -5.86 3.23 3.33
C GLN A 49 -4.59 2.61 2.78
N VAL A 50 -3.63 3.47 2.40
CA VAL A 50 -2.37 3.03 1.81
C VAL A 50 -1.23 3.78 2.48
N GLY A 51 -0.11 3.09 2.72
CA GLY A 51 1.10 3.72 3.24
C GLY A 51 1.15 3.73 4.75
N ASP A 52 1.56 4.86 5.34
CA ASP A 52 1.79 4.95 6.79
C ASP A 52 0.54 4.67 7.61
N SER A 53 -0.61 5.18 7.19
CA SER A 53 -1.85 4.92 7.91
C SER A 53 -2.22 3.44 7.89
N ALA A 54 -2.01 2.77 6.76
CA ALA A 54 -2.22 1.34 6.64
C ALA A 54 -1.24 0.55 7.49
N TYR A 55 0.02 0.95 7.50
CA TYR A 55 1.06 0.30 8.28
C TYR A 55 0.80 0.45 9.78
N ASN A 56 0.35 1.62 10.21
CA ASN A 56 -0.03 1.85 11.61
C ASN A 56 -1.23 0.99 12.02
N ALA A 57 -2.21 0.83 11.10
CA ALA A 57 -3.35 -0.05 11.33
C ALA A 57 -2.91 -1.51 11.47
N LEU A 58 -1.96 -1.96 10.64
CA LEU A 58 -1.40 -3.30 10.73
C LEU A 58 -0.76 -3.54 12.10
N LYS A 59 0.01 -2.57 12.60
CA LYS A 59 0.64 -2.67 13.93
C LYS A 59 -0.42 -2.80 15.03
N ARG A 60 -1.50 -2.00 14.95
CA ARG A 60 -2.59 -2.06 15.94
C ARG A 60 -3.28 -3.42 15.90
N GLU A 61 -3.54 -3.95 14.72
CA GLU A 61 -4.19 -5.25 14.57
C GLU A 61 -3.32 -6.38 15.12
N LYS A 62 -2.01 -6.33 14.87
CA LYS A 62 -1.08 -7.30 15.43
C LYS A 62 -1.05 -7.24 16.95
N LEU A 63 -1.07 -6.03 17.52
CA LEU A 63 -1.07 -5.84 18.95
C LEU A 63 -2.34 -6.40 19.59
N LYS A 64 -3.50 -6.20 18.94
CA LYS A 64 -4.77 -6.77 19.38
C LYS A 64 -4.74 -8.29 19.31
N ALA A 65 -4.17 -8.86 18.25
CA ALA A 65 -4.06 -10.30 18.07
C ALA A 65 -3.21 -10.94 19.18
N MET A 66 -2.20 -10.23 19.67
CA MET A 66 -1.38 -10.71 20.80
C MET A 66 -2.16 -10.73 22.12
N LYS A 67 -3.17 -9.88 22.26
CA LYS A 67 -3.98 -9.77 23.47
C LYS A 67 -5.28 -10.58 23.41
N SER A 68 -5.66 -11.04 22.23
CA SER A 68 -6.91 -11.78 22.02
C SER A 68 -6.66 -12.95 21.09
N TRP A 69 -7.10 -14.13 21.49
CA TRP A 69 -6.94 -15.35 20.71
C TRP A 69 -7.77 -15.36 19.42
N ASN A 70 -8.74 -14.45 19.30
CA ASN A 70 -9.69 -14.43 18.19
C ASN A 70 -9.50 -13.24 17.26
N ALA A 71 -8.49 -12.41 17.48
CA ALA A 71 -8.25 -11.25 16.64
C ALA A 71 -7.65 -11.69 15.29
N SER A 72 -8.21 -11.18 14.22
CA SER A 72 -7.80 -11.50 12.86
C SER A 72 -7.32 -10.20 12.20
N ASP A 73 -6.22 -10.25 11.47
CA ASP A 73 -5.64 -9.12 10.75
C ASP A 73 -5.86 -9.23 9.23
N ASP A 74 -6.96 -9.86 8.82
CA ASP A 74 -7.27 -10.16 7.42
C ASP A 74 -7.70 -8.96 6.58
N ASN A 75 -7.44 -7.73 7.04
CA ASN A 75 -7.74 -6.51 6.30
C ASN A 75 -6.51 -5.62 6.10
N ALA A 76 -5.34 -6.05 6.57
CA ALA A 76 -4.08 -5.34 6.39
C ALA A 76 -3.12 -6.22 5.59
N PHE A 77 -2.61 -5.68 4.50
CA PHE A 77 -1.84 -6.46 3.52
C PHE A 77 -0.48 -5.82 3.27
N ILE A 78 0.58 -6.65 3.31
CA ILE A 78 1.96 -6.26 3.03
C ILE A 78 2.62 -7.30 2.13
N GLU A 79 3.72 -6.91 1.51
CA GLU A 79 4.57 -7.81 0.71
C GLU A 79 3.85 -8.52 -0.43
N PHE A 80 2.72 -7.99 -0.88
CA PHE A 80 1.90 -8.63 -1.92
C PHE A 80 2.56 -8.61 -3.30
N LYS A 81 3.60 -7.80 -3.50
CA LYS A 81 4.34 -7.81 -4.75
C LYS A 81 4.97 -9.17 -5.03
N ARG A 82 5.32 -9.90 -3.98
CA ARG A 82 5.95 -11.23 -4.11
C ARG A 82 5.07 -12.25 -4.80
N THR A 83 3.76 -12.06 -4.78
CA THR A 83 2.78 -12.99 -5.33
C THR A 83 2.14 -12.50 -6.62
N MET A 84 2.67 -11.43 -7.23
CA MET A 84 2.18 -10.94 -8.52
C MET A 84 2.41 -12.01 -9.59
N GLY A 85 1.38 -12.19 -10.45
CA GLY A 85 1.43 -13.22 -11.48
C GLY A 85 1.11 -14.63 -10.99
N THR A 86 0.75 -14.79 -9.72
CA THR A 86 0.34 -16.07 -9.15
C THR A 86 -1.17 -16.09 -8.89
N ASP A 87 -1.70 -17.24 -8.48
CA ASP A 87 -3.10 -17.39 -8.09
C ASP A 87 -3.36 -17.02 -6.63
N GLU A 88 -2.32 -16.55 -5.91
CA GLU A 88 -2.47 -16.14 -4.53
C GLU A 88 -3.46 -14.98 -4.41
N SER A 89 -4.29 -15.04 -3.38
CA SER A 89 -5.24 -13.99 -3.07
C SER A 89 -5.18 -13.60 -1.60
N TYR A 90 -5.71 -12.43 -1.30
CA TYR A 90 -5.70 -11.83 0.03
C TYR A 90 -7.14 -11.57 0.45
N PRO A 91 -7.72 -12.42 1.29
CA PRO A 91 -9.11 -12.24 1.69
C PRO A 91 -9.26 -11.01 2.60
N SER A 92 -10.31 -10.24 2.36
CA SER A 92 -10.67 -9.09 3.19
C SER A 92 -12.06 -9.30 3.74
N SER A 93 -12.19 -9.47 5.06
CA SER A 93 -13.47 -9.63 5.68
C SER A 93 -14.31 -8.36 5.59
N ASN A 94 -13.68 -7.18 5.65
CA ASN A 94 -14.40 -5.91 5.56
C ASN A 94 -14.99 -5.67 4.17
N LEU A 95 -14.34 -6.13 3.10
CA LEU A 95 -14.88 -6.05 1.74
C LEU A 95 -15.69 -7.29 1.35
N ASP A 96 -15.60 -8.36 2.14
CA ASP A 96 -16.23 -9.65 1.86
C ASP A 96 -15.85 -10.18 0.47
N LYS A 97 -14.55 -10.06 0.14
CA LYS A 97 -14.01 -10.59 -1.12
C LYS A 97 -12.51 -10.81 -1.00
N ASP A 98 -11.98 -11.59 -1.94
CA ASP A 98 -10.55 -11.80 -2.08
C ASP A 98 -9.96 -10.75 -3.00
N LEU A 99 -8.79 -10.23 -2.63
CA LEU A 99 -8.05 -9.25 -3.42
C LEU A 99 -6.82 -9.91 -4.03
N SER A 100 -6.50 -9.57 -5.27
CA SER A 100 -5.28 -10.03 -5.92
C SER A 100 -4.11 -9.11 -5.58
N SER A 101 -2.88 -9.63 -5.80
CA SER A 101 -1.68 -8.80 -5.67
C SER A 101 -1.74 -7.58 -6.58
N GLU A 102 -2.28 -7.76 -7.79
CA GLU A 102 -2.43 -6.70 -8.79
C GLU A 102 -3.39 -5.63 -8.31
N GLU A 103 -4.51 -6.02 -7.68
CA GLU A 103 -5.46 -5.07 -7.12
C GLU A 103 -4.85 -4.25 -5.98
N LEU A 104 -4.09 -4.91 -5.09
CA LEU A 104 -3.40 -4.23 -3.99
C LEU A 104 -2.31 -3.32 -4.52
N SER A 105 -1.54 -3.78 -5.50
CA SER A 105 -0.49 -2.97 -6.15
C SER A 105 -1.09 -1.75 -6.83
N ALA A 106 -2.26 -1.89 -7.46
CA ALA A 106 -2.95 -0.77 -8.10
C ALA A 106 -3.31 0.32 -7.09
N GLU A 107 -3.71 -0.06 -5.88
CA GLU A 107 -4.01 0.92 -4.83
C GLU A 107 -2.76 1.70 -4.42
N VAL A 108 -1.61 1.03 -4.32
CA VAL A 108 -0.34 1.69 -4.03
C VAL A 108 0.02 2.66 -5.17
N LEU A 109 -0.14 2.24 -6.42
CA LEU A 109 0.16 3.07 -7.59
C LEU A 109 -0.74 4.31 -7.66
N LYS A 110 -2.03 4.16 -7.35
CA LYS A 110 -2.95 5.31 -7.29
C LYS A 110 -2.51 6.33 -6.26
N THR A 111 -2.10 5.85 -5.08
CA THR A 111 -1.63 6.72 -4.00
C THR A 111 -0.36 7.44 -4.40
N LEU A 112 0.61 6.74 -4.98
CA LEU A 112 1.85 7.35 -5.47
C LEU A 112 1.56 8.42 -6.51
N LYS A 113 0.66 8.14 -7.46
CA LYS A 113 0.31 9.10 -8.50
C LYS A 113 -0.25 10.40 -7.92
N SER A 114 -0.92 10.32 -6.78
CA SER A 114 -1.50 11.50 -6.14
C SER A 114 -0.44 12.50 -5.64
N PHE A 115 0.82 12.07 -5.51
CA PHE A 115 1.91 12.93 -5.02
C PHE A 115 2.59 13.75 -6.13
N VAL A 116 2.27 13.50 -7.38
CA VAL A 116 2.89 14.22 -8.52
C VAL A 116 1.91 15.12 -9.25
#